data_f04a322f072ae55348df3a416e01a2ba
#
_entry.id   f04a322f072ae55348df3a416e01a2ba
#
_cell.length_a   1.000
_cell.length_b   1.000
_cell.length_c   1.000
_cell.angle_alpha   90.00
_cell.angle_beta   90.00
_cell.angle_gamma   90.00
#
_symmetry.space_group_name_H-M   'P 1'
#
loop_
_entity.id
_entity.type
_entity.pdbx_description
1 polymer ?
#
loop_
_entity_poly.entity_id
_entity_poly.type
_entity_poly.pdbx_seq_one_letter_code
_entity_poly.pdbx_strand_id
1 'polypeptide(L)'
;MLDKASYTPLYIQVREYILNRIRMGDYKVGDRLPTEKELMEQLQVGRATVRAALNELEHEGQVEKRHGIGTFVKEPKRELGFEPLISLSHYLD
;
A
#
# COMPACT_ATOMS: atom_id res chain seq x y z
N MET A 1 13.68 -8.42 5.39
CA MET A 1 14.07 -7.39 4.44
C MET A 1 13.85 -7.87 3.02
N LEU A 2 14.04 -6.99 2.04
CA LEU A 2 13.80 -7.37 0.66
C LEU A 2 14.84 -8.39 0.17
N ASP A 3 14.38 -9.30 -0.68
CA ASP A 3 15.23 -10.33 -1.23
C ASP A 3 15.37 -10.13 -2.74
N LYS A 4 16.49 -9.54 -3.14
CA LYS A 4 16.72 -9.21 -4.56
C LYS A 4 16.96 -10.45 -5.41
N ALA A 5 17.24 -11.57 -4.79
CA ALA A 5 17.44 -12.83 -5.49
C ALA A 5 16.14 -13.63 -5.63
N SER A 6 15.05 -13.16 -5.02
CA SER A 6 13.77 -13.83 -5.09
C SER A 6 13.16 -13.67 -6.49
N TYR A 7 12.33 -14.62 -6.88
CA TYR A 7 11.56 -14.51 -8.12
C TYR A 7 10.46 -13.45 -8.01
N THR A 8 10.11 -13.04 -6.80
CA THR A 8 9.09 -11.99 -6.62
C THR A 8 9.69 -10.65 -7.04
N PRO A 9 9.04 -9.91 -7.93
CA PRO A 9 9.55 -8.60 -8.34
C PRO A 9 9.77 -7.69 -7.16
N LEU A 10 10.80 -6.84 -7.25
CA LEU A 10 11.14 -5.95 -6.14
C LEU A 10 9.99 -5.02 -5.77
N TYR A 11 9.25 -4.50 -6.76
CA TYR A 11 8.17 -3.56 -6.42
C TYR A 11 7.06 -4.26 -5.62
N ILE A 12 6.82 -5.53 -5.88
CA ILE A 12 5.85 -6.29 -5.09
C ILE A 12 6.37 -6.46 -3.66
N GLN A 13 7.66 -6.72 -3.50
CA GLN A 13 8.24 -6.83 -2.16
C GLN A 13 8.14 -5.52 -1.39
N VAL A 14 8.38 -4.39 -2.06
CA VAL A 14 8.24 -3.08 -1.44
C VAL A 14 6.79 -2.85 -1.04
N ARG A 15 5.86 -3.17 -1.92
CA ARG A 15 4.44 -3.07 -1.63
C ARG A 15 4.08 -3.88 -0.39
N GLU A 16 4.53 -5.13 -0.33
CA GLU A 16 4.24 -5.99 0.81
C GLU A 16 4.88 -5.46 2.09
N TYR A 17 6.08 -4.92 1.99
CA TYR A 17 6.75 -4.33 3.14
C TYR A 17 5.92 -3.18 3.72
N ILE A 18 5.49 -2.24 2.87
CA ILE A 18 4.71 -1.09 3.31
C ILE A 18 3.37 -1.54 3.88
N LEU A 19 2.70 -2.46 3.19
CA LEU A 19 1.40 -2.95 3.62
C LEU A 19 1.50 -3.63 4.98
N ASN A 20 2.57 -4.39 5.18
CA ASN A 20 2.78 -5.06 6.46
C ASN A 20 2.99 -4.06 7.58
N ARG A 21 3.73 -2.97 7.32
CA ARG A 21 3.93 -1.91 8.32
C ARG A 21 2.60 -1.26 8.69
N ILE A 22 1.73 -1.08 7.71
CA ILE A 22 0.39 -0.54 7.97
C ILE A 22 -0.40 -1.51 8.86
N ARG A 23 -0.34 -2.80 8.52
CA ARG A 23 -1.06 -3.81 9.30
C ARG A 23 -0.57 -3.91 10.72
N MET A 24 0.72 -3.71 10.92
CA MET A 24 1.32 -3.80 12.26
C MET A 24 1.13 -2.52 13.06
N GLY A 25 0.55 -1.50 12.47
CA GLY A 25 0.28 -0.26 13.18
C GLY A 25 1.41 0.74 13.17
N ASP A 26 2.49 0.48 12.43
CA ASP A 26 3.59 1.44 12.32
C ASP A 26 3.15 2.69 11.58
N TYR A 27 2.26 2.53 10.61
CA TYR A 27 1.62 3.64 9.92
C TYR A 27 0.13 3.48 10.05
N LYS A 28 -0.53 4.47 10.64
CA LYS A 28 -1.97 4.42 10.87
C LYS A 28 -2.69 5.23 9.81
N VAL A 29 -3.98 5.03 9.72
CA VAL A 29 -4.82 5.80 8.79
C VAL A 29 -4.56 7.28 9.02
N GLY A 30 -4.30 8.00 7.93
CA GLY A 30 -4.02 9.43 7.97
C GLY A 30 -2.54 9.76 8.10
N ASP A 31 -1.71 8.79 8.47
CA ASP A 31 -0.28 9.04 8.61
C ASP A 31 0.37 9.21 7.24
N ARG A 32 1.37 10.07 7.20
CA ARG A 32 2.17 10.23 5.99
C ARG A 32 3.24 9.16 5.94
N LEU A 33 3.33 8.51 4.80
CA LEU A 33 4.39 7.52 4.57
C LEU A 33 5.72 8.24 4.34
N PRO A 34 6.84 7.55 4.51
CA PRO A 34 8.12 8.10 4.11
C PRO A 34 8.09 8.53 2.65
N THR A 35 8.91 9.52 2.30
CA THR A 35 8.99 9.97 0.92
C THR A 35 9.61 8.91 0.03
N GLU A 36 9.47 9.08 -1.28
CA GLU A 36 10.12 8.17 -2.23
C GLU A 36 11.61 8.07 -1.93
N LYS A 37 12.25 9.22 -1.70
CA LYS A 37 13.67 9.24 -1.43
C LYS A 37 14.01 8.45 -0.17
N GLU A 38 13.22 8.66 0.87
CA GLU A 38 13.44 7.94 2.13
C GLU A 38 13.26 6.44 1.96
N LEU A 39 12.23 6.03 1.22
CA LEU A 39 11.99 4.62 0.96
C LEU A 39 13.12 4.00 0.13
N MET A 40 13.61 4.75 -0.86
CA MET A 40 14.76 4.29 -1.65
C MET A 40 15.95 4.02 -0.76
N GLU A 41 16.21 4.92 0.17
CA GLU A 41 17.35 4.79 1.07
C GLU A 41 17.15 3.67 2.09
N GLN A 42 15.96 3.60 2.66
CA GLN A 42 15.67 2.57 3.66
C GLN A 42 15.70 1.18 3.08
N LEU A 43 15.21 1.02 1.88
CA LEU A 43 15.04 -0.30 1.28
C LEU A 43 16.11 -0.64 0.26
N GLN A 44 16.98 0.32 -0.06
CA GLN A 44 18.07 0.12 -1.02
C GLN A 44 17.53 -0.33 -2.37
N VAL A 45 16.56 0.42 -2.89
CA VAL A 45 15.94 0.16 -4.19
C VAL A 45 15.87 1.47 -4.97
N GLY A 46 15.64 1.36 -6.26
CA GLY A 46 15.55 2.52 -7.13
C GLY A 46 14.19 3.20 -7.05
N ARG A 47 14.13 4.42 -7.62
CA ARG A 47 12.91 5.21 -7.60
C ARG A 47 11.78 4.54 -8.34
N ALA A 48 12.08 3.93 -9.50
CA ALA A 48 11.02 3.28 -10.28
C ALA A 48 10.36 2.15 -9.49
N THR A 49 11.16 1.42 -8.72
CA THR A 49 10.64 0.34 -7.87
C THR A 49 9.71 0.89 -6.80
N VAL A 50 10.13 1.98 -6.13
CA VAL A 50 9.32 2.60 -5.09
C VAL A 50 8.02 3.14 -5.69
N ARG A 51 8.12 3.83 -6.82
CA ARG A 51 6.94 4.40 -7.46
C ARG A 51 5.95 3.33 -7.88
N ALA A 52 6.45 2.22 -8.44
CA ALA A 52 5.58 1.14 -8.86
C ALA A 52 4.83 0.56 -7.66
N ALA A 53 5.52 0.41 -6.53
CA ALA A 53 4.90 -0.11 -5.32
C ALA A 53 3.82 0.83 -4.80
N LEU A 54 4.13 2.13 -4.74
CA LEU A 54 3.18 3.11 -4.25
C LEU A 54 1.98 3.25 -5.19
N ASN A 55 2.21 3.19 -6.50
CA ASN A 55 1.11 3.23 -7.47
C ASN A 55 0.18 2.04 -7.28
N GLU A 56 0.74 0.87 -7.01
CA GLU A 56 -0.06 -0.32 -6.79
C GLU A 56 -0.91 -0.17 -5.53
N LEU A 57 -0.30 0.33 -4.44
CA LEU A 57 -1.02 0.56 -3.20
C LEU A 57 -2.12 1.60 -3.37
N GLU A 58 -1.85 2.64 -4.15
CA GLU A 58 -2.86 3.65 -4.43
C GLU A 58 -4.01 3.07 -5.23
N HIS A 59 -3.67 2.27 -6.23
CA HIS A 59 -4.69 1.61 -7.06
C HIS A 59 -5.57 0.70 -6.23
N GLU A 60 -5.01 0.08 -5.21
CA GLU A 60 -5.75 -0.82 -4.32
C GLU A 60 -6.51 -0.08 -3.23
N GLY A 61 -6.37 1.23 -3.16
CA GLY A 61 -7.07 2.04 -2.15
C GLY A 61 -6.42 2.00 -0.79
N GLN A 62 -5.17 1.56 -0.69
CA GLN A 62 -4.47 1.48 0.58
C GLN A 62 -3.83 2.80 0.97
N VAL A 63 -3.44 3.58 -0.02
CA VAL A 63 -2.79 4.87 0.22
C VAL A 63 -3.36 5.90 -0.75
N GLU A 64 -3.14 7.17 -0.42
CA GLU A 64 -3.59 8.29 -1.24
C GLU A 64 -2.41 9.23 -1.45
N LYS A 65 -2.14 9.55 -2.71
CA LYS A 65 -1.10 10.54 -3.04
C LYS A 65 -1.74 11.90 -3.09
N ARG A 66 -1.14 12.85 -2.37
CA ARG A 66 -1.56 14.25 -2.41
C ARG A 66 -0.44 15.03 -3.03
N HIS A 67 -0.70 15.54 -4.22
CA HIS A 67 0.31 16.19 -5.02
C HIS A 67 0.99 17.32 -4.24
N GLY A 68 2.32 17.31 -4.20
CA GLY A 68 3.09 18.33 -3.51
C GLY A 68 3.10 18.21 -2.00
N ILE A 69 2.38 17.25 -1.43
CA ILE A 69 2.28 17.08 0.02
C ILE A 69 2.88 15.75 0.47
N GLY A 70 2.48 14.67 -0.15
CA GLY A 70 3.00 13.36 0.21
C GLY A 70 2.00 12.26 -0.04
N THR A 71 2.35 11.07 0.44
CA THR A 71 1.50 9.90 0.34
C THR A 71 1.03 9.53 1.74
N PHE A 72 -0.25 9.28 1.88
CA PHE A 72 -0.89 9.07 3.18
C PHE A 72 -1.61 7.74 3.20
N VAL A 73 -1.65 7.13 4.38
CA VAL A 73 -2.41 5.90 4.58
C VAL A 73 -3.90 6.23 4.50
N LYS A 74 -4.60 5.50 3.66
CA LYS A 74 -6.01 5.73 3.44
C LYS A 74 -6.82 4.72 4.23
N GLU A 75 -8.00 5.14 4.67
CA GLU A 75 -8.89 4.22 5.35
C GLU A 75 -9.42 3.21 4.34
N PRO A 76 -9.26 1.90 4.63
CA PRO A 76 -9.73 0.89 3.69
C PRO A 76 -11.24 1.02 3.51
N LYS A 77 -11.69 0.96 2.26
CA LYS A 77 -13.12 0.92 2.00
C LYS A 77 -13.65 -0.42 2.46
N ARG A 78 -14.71 -0.37 3.25
CA ARG A 78 -15.40 -1.60 3.61
C ARG A 78 -16.29 -2.00 2.45
N GLU A 79 -16.11 -3.24 2.02
CA GLU A 79 -17.02 -3.84 1.07
C GLU A 79 -18.26 -4.22 1.85
N LEU A 80 -19.31 -3.64 1.52
CA LEU A 80 -20.56 -3.96 2.21
C LEU A 80 -21.11 -5.28 1.76
N GLY A 81 -20.59 -5.35 1.80
CA GLY A 81 -20.76 -6.18 1.41
C GLY A 81 -20.93 -6.75 1.40
N PHE A 82 -21.07 -6.27 1.42
CA PHE A 82 -21.09 -6.69 1.09
C PHE A 82 -21.07 -7.01 1.47
N GLU A 83 -21.26 -6.87 1.65
CA GLU A 83 -21.28 -7.22 1.57
C GLU A 83 -21.66 -7.70 1.76
N PRO A 84 -22.27 -7.85 1.80
CA PRO A 84 -22.62 -8.40 1.45
C PRO A 84 -23.02 -8.75 1.39
N LEU A 85 -23.34 -8.56 1.31
CA LEU A 85 -23.65 -9.11 0.61
C LEU A 85 -23.58 -9.45 0.57
N ILE A 86 -23.92 -9.43 0.66
CA ILE A 86 -23.90 -9.96 0.06
C ILE A 86 -23.84 -10.18 0.29
N SER A 87 -24.12 -9.85 0.50
CA SER A 87 -24.15 -10.32 0.08
C SER A 87 -24.44 -10.40 0.30
N LEU A 88 -24.87 -10.11 0.42
CA LEU A 88 -25.18 -10.54 -0.08
C LEU A 88 -25.23 -10.60 -0.16
N SER A 89 -25.58 -10.30 -0.16
CA SER A 89 -25.70 -10.73 -0.82
C SER A 89 -25.83 -10.69 -0.63
N HIS A 90 -26.19 -10.43 -0.50
CA HIS A 90 -26.42 -10.77 -0.93
C HIS A 90 -26.63 -10.46 -0.56
N TYR A 91 -27.09 -10.00 -0.42
CA TYR A 91 -27.39 -10.16 -0.78
C TYR A 91 -27.51 -10.06 -0.83
N LEU A 92 -27.84 -9.92 -0.71
CA LEU A 92 -27.98 -10.21 -1.27
C LEU A 92 -27.90 -10.29 -1.54
N ASP A 93 -28.23 -10.08 -1.52
CA ASP A 93 -28.13 -10.41 -2.18
C ASP A 93 -28.04 -10.52 -2.34
#